data_e791d0c352d2e190f9a058b9c80308c3
#
_entry.id   e791d0c352d2e190f9a058b9c80308c3
#
_cell.length_a   1.000
_cell.length_b   1.000
_cell.length_c   1.000
_cell.angle_alpha   90.00
_cell.angle_beta   90.00
_cell.angle_gamma   90.00
#
_symmetry.space_group_name_H-M   'P 1'
#
loop_
_entity.id
_entity.type
_entity.pdbx_description
1 polymer ?
#
loop_
_entity_poly.entity_id
_entity_poly.type
_entity_poly.pdbx_seq_one_letter_code
_entity_poly.pdbx_strand_id
1 'polypeptide(L)'
;MVKDFLCVAMGGALGSMIRYGISMLGAYLQWSSVGATFASNVLGSLLMGVVLVLCANNSLFLFATVGLCGGFTTFSTFSAQTLTYIEAGNYPWAIGYALFSVVTCVVAVAVGAYLAKLI
;
A
#
# COMPACT_ATOMS: atom_id res chain seq x y z
N MET A 1 8.05 12.56 21.37
CA MET A 1 6.81 11.75 21.48
C MET A 1 5.61 12.42 20.78
N VAL A 2 5.11 13.58 21.24
CA VAL A 2 3.98 14.28 20.60
C VAL A 2 4.27 14.60 19.13
N LYS A 3 5.47 15.09 18.81
CA LYS A 3 5.91 15.35 17.44
C LYS A 3 5.82 14.09 16.55
N ASP A 4 6.18 12.95 17.05
CA ASP A 4 6.17 11.69 16.31
C ASP A 4 4.72 11.25 16.01
N PHE A 5 3.82 11.35 16.99
CA PHE A 5 2.39 11.10 16.77
C PHE A 5 1.79 12.05 15.73
N LEU A 6 2.16 13.34 15.75
CA LEU A 6 1.71 14.30 14.75
C LEU A 6 2.24 13.96 13.35
N CYS A 7 3.51 13.56 13.23
CA CYS A 7 4.10 13.12 11.97
C CYS A 7 3.36 11.90 11.41
N VAL A 8 3.09 10.90 12.23
CA VAL A 8 2.33 9.71 11.84
C VAL A 8 0.90 10.09 11.43
N ALA A 9 0.23 10.96 12.19
CA ALA A 9 -1.14 11.40 11.89
C ALA A 9 -1.21 12.12 10.54
N MET A 10 -0.30 13.06 10.27
CA MET A 10 -0.25 13.79 8.99
C MET A 10 0.07 12.86 7.83
N GLY A 11 1.06 11.98 8.00
CA GLY A 11 1.39 10.98 6.99
C GLY A 11 0.24 10.04 6.71
N GLY A 12 -0.43 9.55 7.76
CA GLY A 12 -1.59 8.67 7.65
C GLY A 12 -2.79 9.33 6.96
N ALA A 13 -3.07 10.57 7.30
CA ALA A 13 -4.11 11.35 6.62
C ALA A 13 -3.82 11.47 5.12
N LEU A 14 -2.60 11.87 4.76
CA LEU A 14 -2.18 12.00 3.37
C LEU A 14 -2.21 10.66 2.63
N GLY A 15 -1.67 9.60 3.23
CA GLY A 15 -1.67 8.26 2.65
C GLY A 15 -3.09 7.72 2.39
N SER A 16 -3.99 7.90 3.35
CA SER A 16 -5.40 7.51 3.21
C SER A 16 -6.13 8.31 2.14
N MET A 17 -5.85 9.60 2.02
CA MET A 17 -6.40 10.46 0.95
C MET A 17 -5.91 10.01 -0.43
N ILE A 18 -4.64 9.70 -0.60
CA ILE A 18 -4.09 9.18 -1.86
C ILE A 18 -4.75 7.84 -2.22
N ARG A 19 -4.88 6.93 -1.26
CA ARG A 19 -5.55 5.65 -1.47
C ARG A 19 -7.00 5.82 -1.90
N TYR A 20 -7.74 6.71 -1.25
CA TYR A 20 -9.11 7.04 -1.64
C TYR A 20 -9.16 7.63 -3.05
N GLY A 21 -8.23 8.52 -3.39
CA GLY A 21 -8.10 9.10 -4.74
C GLY A 21 -7.86 8.03 -5.81
N ILE A 22 -7.03 7.02 -5.54
CA ILE A 22 -6.82 5.88 -6.45
C ILE A 22 -8.11 5.07 -6.61
N SER A 23 -8.87 4.87 -5.53
CA SER A 23 -10.16 4.18 -5.61
C SER A 23 -11.17 4.96 -6.46
N MET A 24 -11.23 6.28 -6.35
CA MET A 24 -12.07 7.13 -7.18
C MET A 24 -11.63 7.13 -8.65
N LEU A 25 -10.33 7.22 -8.90
CA LEU A 25 -9.78 7.14 -10.25
C LEU A 25 -10.06 5.77 -10.87
N GLY A 26 -9.89 4.71 -10.10
CA GLY A 26 -10.22 3.35 -10.53
C GLY A 26 -11.70 3.20 -10.91
N ALA A 27 -12.60 3.77 -10.11
CA ALA A 27 -14.03 3.78 -10.42
C ALA A 27 -14.33 4.56 -11.72
N TYR A 28 -13.69 5.71 -11.90
CA TYR A 28 -13.82 6.49 -13.13
C TYR A 28 -13.30 5.74 -14.36
N LEU A 29 -12.20 5.02 -14.23
CA LEU A 29 -11.60 4.19 -15.29
C LEU A 29 -12.24 2.80 -15.41
N GLN A 30 -13.31 2.54 -14.65
CA GLN A 30 -14.02 1.26 -14.61
C GLN A 30 -13.15 0.06 -14.18
N TRP A 31 -12.15 0.32 -13.33
CA TRP A 31 -11.41 -0.77 -12.67
C TRP A 31 -12.29 -1.47 -11.65
N SER A 32 -12.02 -2.74 -11.40
CA SER A 32 -12.60 -3.39 -10.23
C SER A 32 -12.06 -2.79 -8.93
N SER A 33 -12.82 -2.89 -7.84
CA SER A 33 -12.35 -2.48 -6.51
C SER A 33 -11.08 -3.23 -6.09
N VAL A 34 -10.95 -4.49 -6.51
CA VAL A 34 -9.75 -5.32 -6.34
C VAL A 34 -8.55 -4.72 -7.06
N GLY A 35 -8.73 -4.24 -8.29
CA GLY A 35 -7.67 -3.56 -9.05
C GLY A 35 -7.18 -2.29 -8.38
N ALA A 36 -8.07 -1.47 -7.84
CA ALA A 36 -7.70 -0.25 -7.10
C ALA A 36 -6.94 -0.58 -5.80
N THR A 37 -7.38 -1.60 -5.05
CA THR A 37 -6.67 -2.08 -3.86
C THR A 37 -5.29 -2.61 -4.20
N PHE A 38 -5.17 -3.42 -5.24
CA PHE A 38 -3.91 -3.95 -5.73
C PHE A 38 -2.94 -2.82 -6.12
N ALA A 39 -3.40 -1.84 -6.89
CA ALA A 39 -2.60 -0.68 -7.30
C ALA A 39 -2.09 0.12 -6.08
N SER A 40 -2.95 0.40 -5.11
CA SER A 40 -2.58 1.11 -3.89
C SER A 40 -1.51 0.36 -3.08
N ASN A 41 -1.67 -0.96 -2.94
CA ASN A 41 -0.72 -1.79 -2.20
C ASN A 41 0.62 -1.91 -2.92
N VAL A 42 0.64 -2.06 -4.23
CA VAL A 42 1.87 -2.13 -5.04
C VAL A 42 2.62 -0.80 -5.01
N LEU A 43 1.93 0.31 -5.26
CA LEU A 43 2.55 1.64 -5.27
C LEU A 43 3.05 2.03 -3.87
N GLY A 44 2.28 1.75 -2.83
CA GLY A 44 2.70 1.97 -1.45
C GLY A 44 3.89 1.10 -1.04
N SER A 45 3.94 -0.14 -1.51
CA SER A 45 5.08 -1.04 -1.31
C SER A 45 6.34 -0.56 -2.02
N LEU A 46 6.21 -0.08 -3.25
CA LEU A 46 7.31 0.54 -3.98
C LEU A 46 7.88 1.76 -3.22
N LEU A 47 6.99 2.65 -2.78
CA LEU A 47 7.36 3.82 -1.98
C LEU A 47 8.02 3.42 -0.66
N MET A 48 7.51 2.38 0.02
CA MET A 48 8.13 1.85 1.23
C MET A 48 9.58 1.45 0.99
N GLY A 49 9.86 0.74 -0.10
CA GLY A 49 11.22 0.35 -0.48
C GLY A 49 12.16 1.55 -0.66
N VAL A 50 11.67 2.60 -1.31
CA VAL A 50 12.44 3.86 -1.48
C VAL A 50 12.71 4.52 -0.13
N VAL A 51 11.69 4.67 0.71
CA VAL A 51 11.79 5.35 2.00
C VAL A 51 12.74 4.62 2.95
N LEU A 52 12.73 3.29 2.97
CA LEU A 52 13.62 2.48 3.81
C LEU A 52 15.11 2.73 3.51
N VAL A 53 15.43 3.13 2.30
CA VAL A 53 16.82 3.42 1.89
C VAL A 53 17.19 4.89 2.09
N LEU A 54 16.29 5.81 1.72
CA LEU A 54 16.60 7.24 1.67
C LEU A 54 16.36 7.98 2.98
N CYS A 55 15.45 7.49 3.83
CA CYS A 55 15.10 8.19 5.07
C CYS A 55 15.89 7.63 6.27
N ALA A 56 16.49 8.54 7.04
CA ALA A 56 17.08 8.21 8.32
C ALA A 56 15.98 7.96 9.38
N ASN A 57 16.32 7.24 10.45
CA ASN A 57 15.42 6.99 11.60
C ASN A 57 15.15 8.27 12.40
N ASN A 58 14.20 9.07 11.92
CA ASN A 58 13.75 10.32 12.55
C ASN A 58 12.24 10.49 12.34
N SER A 59 11.70 11.65 12.73
CA SER A 59 10.28 11.96 12.56
C SER A 59 9.81 11.89 11.10
N LEU A 60 10.68 12.20 10.13
CA LEU A 60 10.39 12.08 8.71
C LEU A 60 10.23 10.60 8.31
N PHE A 61 11.05 9.73 8.85
CA PHE A 61 10.91 8.29 8.65
C PHE A 61 9.56 7.78 9.15
N LEU A 62 9.15 8.21 10.36
CA LEU A 62 7.83 7.85 10.92
C LEU A 62 6.67 8.40 10.07
N PHE A 63 6.78 9.65 9.61
CA PHE A 63 5.82 10.23 8.69
C PHE A 63 5.67 9.38 7.41
N ALA A 64 6.79 9.01 6.80
CA ALA A 64 6.81 8.34 5.50
C ALA A 64 6.44 6.84 5.60
N THR A 65 6.94 6.12 6.61
CA THR A 65 6.69 4.67 6.75
C THR A 65 5.37 4.37 7.44
N VAL A 66 5.28 4.71 8.74
CA VAL A 66 4.10 4.38 9.56
C VAL A 66 2.89 5.20 9.11
N GLY A 67 3.09 6.50 8.86
CA GLY A 67 2.03 7.38 8.40
C GLY A 67 1.66 7.15 6.94
N LEU A 68 2.47 7.68 6.02
CA LEU A 68 2.14 7.76 4.60
C LEU A 68 1.96 6.37 3.97
N CYS A 69 2.96 5.51 4.02
CA CYS A 69 2.85 4.16 3.44
C CYS A 69 1.80 3.32 4.17
N GLY A 70 1.72 3.42 5.50
CA GLY A 70 0.72 2.71 6.30
C GLY A 70 -0.72 3.13 5.97
N GLY A 71 -0.97 4.42 5.74
CA GLY A 71 -2.28 4.92 5.31
C GLY A 71 -2.59 4.64 3.83
N PHE A 72 -1.56 4.61 2.99
CA PHE A 72 -1.69 4.39 1.55
C PHE A 72 -2.01 2.92 1.24
N THR A 73 -1.40 1.96 1.92
CA THR A 73 -1.65 0.52 1.73
C THR A 73 -2.80 0.04 2.61
N THR A 74 -3.42 -1.08 2.24
CA THR A 74 -4.51 -1.65 3.02
C THR A 74 -4.54 -3.17 2.96
N PHE A 75 -4.22 -3.78 4.09
CA PHE A 75 -4.34 -5.23 4.26
C PHE A 75 -5.79 -5.64 4.58
N SER A 76 -6.53 -4.81 5.31
CA SER A 76 -7.90 -5.11 5.70
C SER A 76 -8.86 -5.18 4.51
N THR A 77 -8.76 -4.24 3.57
CA THR A 77 -9.56 -4.28 2.34
C THR A 77 -9.18 -5.48 1.47
N PHE A 78 -7.90 -5.76 1.32
CA PHE A 78 -7.41 -6.97 0.64
C PHE A 78 -7.98 -8.25 1.26
N SER A 79 -7.97 -8.36 2.59
CA SER A 79 -8.49 -9.51 3.31
C SER A 79 -10.00 -9.66 3.12
N ALA A 80 -10.75 -8.57 3.19
CA ALA A 80 -12.20 -8.57 2.96
C ALA A 80 -12.56 -9.00 1.52
N GLN A 81 -11.83 -8.49 0.52
CA GLN A 81 -12.02 -8.88 -0.88
C GLN A 81 -11.68 -10.35 -1.13
N THR A 82 -10.61 -10.85 -0.51
CA THR A 82 -10.24 -12.27 -0.58
C THR A 82 -11.33 -13.15 0.03
N LEU A 83 -11.88 -12.75 1.19
CA LEU A 83 -13.00 -13.45 1.82
C LEU A 83 -14.23 -13.48 0.91
N THR A 84 -14.54 -12.38 0.24
CA THR A 84 -15.67 -12.32 -0.72
C THR A 84 -15.53 -13.37 -1.83
N TYR A 85 -14.34 -13.58 -2.36
CA TYR A 85 -14.09 -14.66 -3.33
C TYR A 85 -14.30 -16.06 -2.73
N ILE A 86 -13.85 -16.27 -1.49
CA ILE A 86 -14.04 -17.54 -0.77
C ILE A 86 -15.53 -17.82 -0.55
N GLU A 87 -16.28 -16.84 -0.07
CA GLU A 87 -17.73 -16.97 0.17
C GLU A 87 -18.52 -17.20 -1.11
N ALA A 88 -18.06 -16.66 -2.23
CA ALA A 88 -18.63 -16.92 -3.55
C ALA A 88 -18.23 -18.30 -4.12
N GLY A 89 -17.43 -19.09 -3.41
CA GLY A 89 -16.92 -20.37 -3.90
C GLY A 89 -15.84 -20.25 -4.97
N ASN A 90 -15.33 -19.05 -5.20
CA ASN A 90 -14.34 -18.77 -6.24
C ASN A 90 -12.91 -18.89 -5.67
N TYR A 91 -12.57 -20.09 -5.21
CA TYR A 91 -11.29 -20.39 -4.57
C TYR A 91 -10.05 -20.10 -5.44
N PRO A 92 -10.03 -20.41 -6.75
CA PRO A 92 -8.89 -20.07 -7.61
C PRO A 92 -8.58 -18.57 -7.63
N TRP A 93 -9.60 -17.72 -7.71
CA TRP A 93 -9.44 -16.27 -7.66
C TRP A 93 -9.00 -15.76 -6.28
N ALA A 94 -9.54 -16.35 -5.21
CA ALA A 94 -9.12 -16.01 -3.85
C ALA A 94 -7.62 -16.30 -3.64
N ILE A 95 -7.18 -17.49 -3.99
CA ILE A 95 -5.78 -17.92 -3.85
C ILE A 95 -4.89 -17.11 -4.79
N GLY A 96 -5.29 -16.96 -6.05
CA GLY A 96 -4.54 -16.18 -7.06
C GLY A 96 -4.36 -14.74 -6.66
N TYR A 97 -5.41 -14.06 -6.23
CA TYR A 97 -5.35 -12.67 -5.75
C TYR A 97 -4.44 -12.54 -4.51
N ALA A 98 -4.58 -13.44 -3.54
CA ALA A 98 -3.76 -13.42 -2.34
C ALA A 98 -2.28 -13.61 -2.65
N LEU A 99 -1.91 -14.65 -3.38
CA LEU A 99 -0.52 -14.96 -3.72
C LEU A 99 0.09 -13.89 -4.63
N PHE A 100 -0.63 -13.48 -5.67
CA PHE A 100 -0.14 -12.47 -6.61
C PHE A 100 0.07 -11.12 -5.94
N SER A 101 -0.84 -10.71 -5.05
CA SER A 101 -0.69 -9.48 -4.27
C SER A 101 0.53 -9.51 -3.37
N VAL A 102 0.72 -10.59 -2.60
CA VAL A 102 1.87 -10.73 -1.69
C VAL A 102 3.19 -10.71 -2.47
N VAL A 103 3.31 -11.54 -3.50
CA VAL A 103 4.55 -11.63 -4.29
C VAL A 103 4.86 -10.28 -4.96
N THR A 104 3.88 -9.67 -5.59
CA THR A 104 4.07 -8.39 -6.29
C THR A 104 4.45 -7.27 -5.32
N CYS A 105 3.82 -7.20 -4.14
CA CYS A 105 4.16 -6.18 -3.15
C CYS A 105 5.56 -6.38 -2.58
N VAL A 106 5.99 -7.61 -2.30
CA VAL A 106 7.37 -7.89 -1.85
C VAL A 106 8.38 -7.51 -2.93
N VAL A 107 8.12 -7.86 -4.19
CA VAL A 107 8.96 -7.46 -5.32
C VAL A 107 9.00 -5.94 -5.47
N ALA A 108 7.85 -5.26 -5.30
CA ALA A 108 7.77 -3.79 -5.37
C ALA A 108 8.64 -3.12 -4.30
N VAL A 109 8.63 -3.61 -3.05
CA VAL A 109 9.54 -3.12 -1.99
C VAL A 109 11.01 -3.30 -2.42
N ALA A 110 11.36 -4.47 -2.92
CA ALA A 110 12.73 -4.76 -3.37
C ALA A 110 13.16 -3.84 -4.53
N VAL A 111 12.28 -3.64 -5.50
CA VAL A 111 12.53 -2.72 -6.64
C VAL A 111 12.68 -1.28 -6.16
N GLY A 112 11.80 -0.80 -5.28
CA GLY A 112 11.88 0.54 -4.69
C GLY A 112 13.20 0.75 -3.94
N ALA A 113 13.60 -0.20 -3.13
CA ALA A 113 14.88 -0.17 -2.41
C ALA A 113 16.08 -0.20 -3.36
N TYR A 114 16.02 -0.99 -4.42
CA TYR A 114 17.09 -1.05 -5.44
C TYR A 114 17.21 0.30 -6.17
N LEU A 115 16.10 0.85 -6.65
CA LEU A 115 16.09 2.14 -7.35
C LEU A 115 16.62 3.27 -6.46
N ALA A 116 16.27 3.28 -5.18
CA ALA A 116 16.76 4.27 -4.22
C ALA A 116 18.28 4.20 -4.01
N LYS A 117 18.88 3.02 -4.12
CA LYS A 117 20.33 2.84 -4.01
C LYS A 117 21.11 3.33 -5.24
N LEU A 118 20.41 3.55 -6.36
CA LEU A 118 21.04 4.08 -7.58
C LEU A 118 21.15 5.61 -7.58
N ILE A 119 20.44 6.27 -6.67
CA ILE A 119 20.46 7.73 -6.49
C ILE A 119 21.55 8.13 -5.50
#